data_c6163b1439311f8deb5923ce9257f214
#
_entry.id   c6163b1439311f8deb5923ce9257f214
#
_cell.length_a   1.000
_cell.length_b   1.000
_cell.length_c   1.000
_cell.angle_alpha   90.00
_cell.angle_beta   90.00
_cell.angle_gamma   90.00
#
_symmetry.space_group_name_H-M   'P 1'
#
loop_
_entity.id
_entity.type
_entity.pdbx_description
1 polymer ?
#
loop_
_entity_poly.entity_id
_entity_poly.type
_entity_poly.pdbx_seq_one_letter_code
_entity_poly.pdbx_strand_id
1 'polypeptide(L)'
;MPVINFSYGDLCSLIGEEVPQSLLVDKIPLLGADMHDTEEGSDDMSVEFFPNRPDLYCVEGLARALRSFLGLQTGMQEYHVEDTDIEVTIDRSVRSLRPYFLCGAVFDVEVDERLLKSMMELQEKLHLTIGRKRSKLAIGIHDLDRVVPPFTYSLEDPKEARFVPLAKTEDMDLEEILEKHEKGREYADLLKGAEKYPIIRDSEGNVLSFPPIINGALTTVTTETRNLFIDVTGTDRKAVKGALDIVCTALAERGGSIGAVHMHDGADDFISPDLTPSDRMISS
;
A
#
# COMPACT_ATOMS: atom_id res chain seq x y z
N MET A 1 -10.24 2.05 16.66
CA MET A 1 -8.98 1.40 16.18
C MET A 1 -9.32 0.64 14.91
N PRO A 2 -8.37 0.25 14.06
CA PRO A 2 -8.68 -0.47 12.82
C PRO A 2 -9.24 -1.86 13.11
N VAL A 3 -10.36 -2.16 12.48
CA VAL A 3 -11.00 -3.49 12.50
C VAL A 3 -10.73 -4.17 11.16
N ILE A 4 -10.32 -5.42 11.19
CA ILE A 4 -10.24 -6.27 10.00
C ILE A 4 -11.33 -7.34 10.07
N ASN A 5 -11.98 -7.57 8.93
CA ASN A 5 -12.93 -8.66 8.75
C ASN A 5 -12.35 -9.62 7.71
N PHE A 6 -12.30 -10.91 8.03
CA PHE A 6 -11.69 -11.91 7.17
C PHE A 6 -12.36 -13.27 7.34
N SER A 7 -12.16 -14.15 6.37
CA SER A 7 -12.61 -15.53 6.40
C SER A 7 -11.64 -16.37 7.24
N TYR A 8 -12.17 -17.22 8.11
CA TYR A 8 -11.39 -18.22 8.85
C TYR A 8 -10.65 -19.16 7.90
N GLY A 9 -11.32 -19.62 6.85
CA GLY A 9 -10.71 -20.49 5.84
C GLY A 9 -9.57 -19.80 5.09
N ASP A 10 -9.71 -18.52 4.77
CA ASP A 10 -8.64 -17.72 4.14
C ASP A 10 -7.42 -17.56 5.07
N LEU A 11 -7.66 -17.27 6.36
CA LEU A 11 -6.60 -17.19 7.35
C LEU A 11 -5.84 -18.53 7.49
N CYS A 12 -6.55 -19.65 7.58
CA CYS A 12 -5.92 -21.00 7.65
C CYS A 12 -5.12 -21.30 6.39
N SER A 13 -5.63 -20.95 5.20
CA SER A 13 -4.91 -21.10 3.93
C SER A 13 -3.59 -20.32 3.93
N LEU A 14 -3.60 -19.09 4.42
CA LEU A 14 -2.40 -18.26 4.53
C LEU A 14 -1.43 -18.75 5.62
N ILE A 15 -1.93 -19.32 6.72
CA ILE A 15 -1.10 -19.96 7.75
C ILE A 15 -0.42 -21.22 7.18
N GLY A 16 -1.07 -21.92 6.25
CA GLY A 16 -0.59 -23.17 5.64
C GLY A 16 -1.06 -24.45 6.33
N GLU A 17 -1.88 -24.31 7.39
CA GLU A 17 -2.55 -25.44 8.07
C GLU A 17 -3.86 -25.00 8.71
N GLU A 18 -4.72 -25.99 8.98
CA GLU A 18 -5.97 -25.75 9.71
C GLU A 18 -5.68 -25.60 11.22
N VAL A 19 -5.91 -24.39 11.75
CA VAL A 19 -5.74 -24.05 13.16
C VAL A 19 -7.13 -24.01 13.82
N PRO A 20 -7.42 -24.76 14.90
CA PRO A 20 -8.73 -24.70 15.55
C PRO A 20 -9.18 -23.28 15.85
N GLN A 21 -10.42 -22.92 15.48
CA GLN A 21 -10.93 -21.58 15.69
C GLN A 21 -10.87 -21.13 17.16
N SER A 22 -11.16 -22.05 18.10
CA SER A 22 -11.02 -21.78 19.52
C SER A 22 -9.59 -21.37 19.92
N LEU A 23 -8.58 -22.01 19.31
CA LEU A 23 -7.18 -21.63 19.54
C LEU A 23 -6.86 -20.23 18.98
N LEU A 24 -7.40 -19.86 17.80
CA LEU A 24 -7.24 -18.52 17.25
C LEU A 24 -7.87 -17.46 18.13
N VAL A 25 -9.09 -17.71 18.64
CA VAL A 25 -9.79 -16.81 19.58
C VAL A 25 -8.96 -16.57 20.84
N ASP A 26 -8.28 -17.59 21.36
CA ASP A 26 -7.42 -17.47 22.54
C ASP A 26 -6.07 -16.78 22.24
N LYS A 27 -5.53 -16.95 21.04
CA LYS A 27 -4.16 -16.50 20.70
C LYS A 27 -4.08 -15.14 20.06
N ILE A 28 -5.04 -14.76 19.22
CA ILE A 28 -5.03 -13.45 18.54
C ILE A 28 -4.99 -12.28 19.53
N PRO A 29 -5.72 -12.27 20.66
CA PRO A 29 -5.62 -11.20 21.65
C PRO A 29 -4.21 -11.01 22.23
N LEU A 30 -3.42 -12.06 22.29
CA LEU A 30 -2.03 -11.99 22.79
C LEU A 30 -1.09 -11.26 21.81
N LEU A 31 -1.50 -11.04 20.58
CA LEU A 31 -0.79 -10.19 19.61
C LEU A 31 -1.09 -8.69 19.77
N GLY A 32 -1.89 -8.30 20.75
CA GLY A 32 -2.31 -6.92 20.98
C GLY A 32 -3.54 -6.56 20.15
N ALA A 33 -4.59 -7.34 20.28
CA ALA A 33 -5.84 -7.20 19.56
C ALA A 33 -7.04 -7.49 20.45
N ASP A 34 -8.20 -6.99 20.06
CA ASP A 34 -9.49 -7.36 20.64
C ASP A 34 -10.30 -8.19 19.62
N MET A 35 -10.65 -9.41 20.02
CA MET A 35 -11.55 -10.24 19.23
C MET A 35 -12.98 -9.76 19.42
N HIS A 36 -13.70 -9.57 18.29
CA HIS A 36 -15.13 -9.41 18.35
C HIS A 36 -15.80 -10.77 18.47
N ASP A 37 -17.03 -10.77 19.02
CA ASP A 37 -17.82 -12.00 19.19
C ASP A 37 -17.91 -12.72 17.83
N THR A 38 -17.42 -13.94 17.81
CA THR A 38 -17.44 -14.82 16.64
C THR A 38 -18.32 -16.03 16.97
N GLU A 39 -19.32 -16.29 16.15
CA GLU A 39 -20.14 -17.49 16.32
C GLU A 39 -19.27 -18.74 16.04
N GLU A 40 -19.37 -19.74 16.91
CA GLU A 40 -18.63 -20.99 16.76
C GLU A 40 -18.99 -21.67 15.43
N GLY A 41 -17.98 -21.96 14.62
CA GLY A 41 -18.16 -22.55 13.27
C GLY A 41 -18.47 -21.54 12.16
N SER A 42 -18.54 -20.24 12.46
CA SER A 42 -18.63 -19.21 11.43
C SER A 42 -17.31 -19.06 10.67
N ASP A 43 -17.38 -18.85 9.35
CA ASP A 43 -16.21 -18.48 8.56
C ASP A 43 -15.85 -16.99 8.73
N ASP A 44 -16.78 -16.16 9.19
CA ASP A 44 -16.55 -14.72 9.38
C ASP A 44 -15.89 -14.45 10.72
N MET A 45 -14.73 -13.82 10.70
CA MET A 45 -13.99 -13.38 11.87
C MET A 45 -13.75 -11.86 11.83
N SER A 46 -13.75 -11.22 13.01
CA SER A 46 -13.53 -9.78 13.14
C SER A 46 -12.59 -9.49 14.30
N VAL A 47 -11.56 -8.69 14.05
CA VAL A 47 -10.51 -8.37 15.02
C VAL A 47 -10.17 -6.89 14.97
N GLU A 48 -10.10 -6.25 16.12
CA GLU A 48 -9.65 -4.86 16.26
C GLU A 48 -8.20 -4.81 16.74
N PHE A 49 -7.30 -4.17 15.97
CA PHE A 49 -5.89 -4.08 16.31
C PHE A 49 -5.51 -2.73 16.92
N PHE A 50 -4.55 -2.76 17.87
CA PHE A 50 -3.95 -1.55 18.41
C PHE A 50 -3.04 -0.86 17.39
N PRO A 51 -2.83 0.47 17.49
CA PRO A 51 -2.14 1.25 16.45
C PRO A 51 -0.62 1.00 16.36
N ASN A 52 -0.05 0.21 17.24
CA ASN A 52 1.39 -0.10 17.28
C ASN A 52 1.84 -1.19 16.29
N ARG A 53 0.89 -1.91 15.67
CA ARG A 53 1.16 -3.01 14.74
C ARG A 53 0.37 -2.81 13.43
N PRO A 54 0.72 -1.78 12.62
CA PRO A 54 0.02 -1.52 11.35
C PRO A 54 0.16 -2.64 10.31
N ASP A 55 1.15 -3.49 10.45
CA ASP A 55 1.35 -4.70 9.66
C ASP A 55 0.25 -5.76 9.87
N LEU A 56 -0.54 -5.67 10.95
CA LEU A 56 -1.65 -6.57 11.26
C LEU A 56 -3.02 -6.05 10.75
N TYR A 57 -3.05 -4.97 9.96
CA TYR A 57 -4.32 -4.41 9.44
C TYR A 57 -4.88 -5.15 8.22
N CYS A 58 -4.33 -6.32 7.92
CA CYS A 58 -4.81 -7.25 6.90
C CYS A 58 -4.62 -8.70 7.35
N VAL A 59 -5.34 -9.62 6.73
CA VAL A 59 -5.29 -11.04 7.08
C VAL A 59 -3.92 -11.65 6.76
N GLU A 60 -3.23 -11.17 5.73
CA GLU A 60 -1.88 -11.57 5.32
C GLU A 60 -0.86 -11.33 6.44
N GLY A 61 -0.87 -10.11 6.99
CA GLY A 61 -0.01 -9.75 8.11
C GLY A 61 -0.34 -10.52 9.39
N LEU A 62 -1.64 -10.76 9.64
CA LEU A 62 -2.08 -11.59 10.77
C LEU A 62 -1.61 -13.03 10.62
N ALA A 63 -1.76 -13.64 9.44
CA ALA A 63 -1.31 -15.01 9.16
C ALA A 63 0.19 -15.16 9.39
N ARG A 64 1.00 -14.23 8.86
CA ARG A 64 2.45 -14.19 9.10
C ARG A 64 2.80 -14.14 10.60
N ALA A 65 2.15 -13.27 11.34
CA ALA A 65 2.38 -13.17 12.79
C ALA A 65 1.98 -14.43 13.53
N LEU A 66 0.86 -15.05 13.17
CA LEU A 66 0.37 -16.29 13.78
C LEU A 66 1.29 -17.48 13.48
N ARG A 67 1.83 -17.63 12.28
CA ARG A 67 2.81 -18.69 11.97
C ARG A 67 3.97 -18.69 12.97
N SER A 68 4.53 -17.51 13.25
CA SER A 68 5.62 -17.38 14.20
C SER A 68 5.15 -17.56 15.64
N PHE A 69 4.00 -16.99 16.00
CA PHE A 69 3.47 -17.02 17.37
C PHE A 69 3.02 -18.42 17.80
N LEU A 70 2.51 -19.23 16.87
CA LEU A 70 2.11 -20.61 17.10
C LEU A 70 3.29 -21.60 16.99
N GLY A 71 4.49 -21.12 16.64
CA GLY A 71 5.69 -21.96 16.50
C GLY A 71 5.73 -22.80 15.21
N LEU A 72 4.87 -22.49 14.24
CA LEU A 72 4.84 -23.16 12.92
C LEU A 72 6.01 -22.72 12.05
N GLN A 73 6.49 -21.50 12.26
CA GLN A 73 7.67 -20.96 11.60
C GLN A 73 8.59 -20.31 12.62
N THR A 74 9.88 -20.61 12.57
CA THR A 74 10.90 -20.04 13.45
C THR A 74 11.82 -19.10 12.70
N GLY A 75 12.35 -18.10 13.40
CA GLY A 75 13.19 -17.06 12.79
C GLY A 75 12.38 -15.90 12.22
N MET A 76 13.10 -14.95 11.66
CA MET A 76 12.49 -13.80 10.99
C MET A 76 12.13 -14.18 9.55
N GLN A 77 10.94 -13.77 9.10
CA GLN A 77 10.56 -13.92 7.71
C GLN A 77 11.46 -13.02 6.84
N GLU A 78 12.10 -13.61 5.87
CA GLU A 78 12.89 -12.92 4.86
C GLU A 78 12.09 -12.84 3.55
N TYR A 79 12.17 -11.70 2.87
CA TYR A 79 11.57 -11.48 1.58
C TYR A 79 12.66 -11.19 0.56
N HIS A 80 12.66 -11.95 -0.51
CA HIS A 80 13.56 -11.70 -1.63
C HIS A 80 12.98 -10.60 -2.51
N VAL A 81 13.83 -9.66 -2.91
CA VAL A 81 13.49 -8.61 -3.87
C VAL A 81 14.27 -8.88 -5.15
N GLU A 82 13.56 -9.20 -6.22
CA GLU A 82 14.14 -9.50 -7.52
C GLU A 82 14.52 -8.21 -8.26
N ASP A 83 15.63 -8.20 -8.96
CA ASP A 83 16.03 -7.05 -9.78
C ASP A 83 15.11 -6.90 -11.00
N THR A 84 14.77 -5.67 -11.37
CA THR A 84 13.90 -5.37 -12.53
C THR A 84 14.43 -4.16 -13.30
N ASP A 85 13.92 -3.96 -14.51
CA ASP A 85 14.25 -2.78 -15.35
C ASP A 85 13.30 -1.59 -15.09
N ILE A 86 12.54 -1.60 -13.98
CA ILE A 86 11.62 -0.51 -13.66
C ILE A 86 12.39 0.65 -13.04
N GLU A 87 12.37 1.78 -13.73
CA GLU A 87 13.04 3.01 -13.29
C GLU A 87 12.02 4.08 -12.92
N VAL A 88 12.35 4.87 -11.91
CA VAL A 88 11.57 6.03 -11.45
C VAL A 88 12.47 7.24 -11.25
N THR A 89 12.13 8.35 -11.86
CA THR A 89 12.81 9.63 -11.65
C THR A 89 12.00 10.53 -10.71
N ILE A 90 12.64 11.03 -9.67
CA ILE A 90 12.05 11.98 -8.73
C ILE A 90 12.54 13.39 -9.06
N ASP A 91 11.64 14.25 -9.52
CA ASP A 91 11.96 15.64 -9.79
C ASP A 91 12.16 16.42 -8.48
N ARG A 92 13.14 17.30 -8.44
CA ARG A 92 13.46 18.09 -7.24
C ARG A 92 12.34 19.02 -6.78
N SER A 93 11.41 19.38 -7.66
CA SER A 93 10.27 20.23 -7.34
C SER A 93 9.41 19.68 -6.22
N VAL A 94 9.25 18.32 -6.14
CA VAL A 94 8.40 17.65 -5.15
C VAL A 94 8.88 17.85 -3.70
N ARG A 95 10.16 18.21 -3.51
CA ARG A 95 10.77 18.41 -2.18
C ARG A 95 10.08 19.49 -1.35
N SER A 96 9.46 20.46 -2.01
CA SER A 96 8.75 21.55 -1.35
C SER A 96 7.41 21.13 -0.74
N LEU A 97 6.82 20.04 -1.20
CA LEU A 97 5.45 19.64 -0.84
C LEU A 97 5.36 18.23 -0.26
N ARG A 98 5.87 17.22 -1.01
CA ARG A 98 5.87 15.81 -0.60
C ARG A 98 7.21 15.16 -0.98
N PRO A 99 8.24 15.36 -0.13
CA PRO A 99 9.64 15.06 -0.48
C PRO A 99 9.99 13.57 -0.53
N TYR A 100 9.18 12.71 0.08
CA TYR A 100 9.48 11.28 0.16
C TYR A 100 8.60 10.50 -0.79
N PHE A 101 9.25 9.71 -1.62
CA PHE A 101 8.63 8.85 -2.60
C PHE A 101 9.37 7.52 -2.67
N LEU A 102 8.67 6.42 -2.46
CA LEU A 102 9.18 5.07 -2.60
C LEU A 102 8.20 4.24 -3.41
N CYS A 103 8.73 3.31 -4.19
CA CYS A 103 7.95 2.43 -5.04
C CYS A 103 8.36 0.97 -4.85
N GLY A 104 7.51 0.07 -5.27
CA GLY A 104 7.77 -1.35 -5.39
C GLY A 104 6.91 -1.96 -6.49
N ALA A 105 7.36 -3.06 -7.05
CA ALA A 105 6.56 -3.87 -7.94
C ALA A 105 6.27 -5.22 -7.29
N VAL A 106 5.12 -5.82 -7.59
CA VAL A 106 4.82 -7.19 -7.19
C VAL A 106 4.22 -7.91 -8.39
N PHE A 107 4.83 -9.02 -8.77
CA PHE A 107 4.50 -9.78 -9.97
C PHE A 107 3.77 -11.08 -9.63
N ASP A 108 3.05 -11.61 -10.61
CA ASP A 108 2.40 -12.92 -10.56
C ASP A 108 1.41 -13.08 -9.40
N VAL A 109 0.73 -12.01 -9.01
CA VAL A 109 -0.29 -12.03 -7.95
C VAL A 109 -1.62 -12.51 -8.53
N GLU A 110 -2.18 -13.56 -7.96
CA GLU A 110 -3.56 -13.96 -8.27
C GLU A 110 -4.54 -13.07 -7.51
N VAL A 111 -4.99 -11.99 -8.16
CA VAL A 111 -5.96 -11.06 -7.58
C VAL A 111 -7.36 -11.61 -7.71
N ASP A 112 -7.93 -12.11 -6.61
CA ASP A 112 -9.34 -12.43 -6.50
C ASP A 112 -10.11 -11.29 -5.79
N GLU A 113 -11.43 -11.41 -5.67
CA GLU A 113 -12.25 -10.40 -5.00
C GLU A 113 -11.89 -10.21 -3.52
N ARG A 114 -11.42 -11.27 -2.85
CA ARG A 114 -11.02 -11.21 -1.43
C ARG A 114 -9.73 -10.41 -1.27
N LEU A 115 -8.72 -10.70 -2.09
CA LEU A 115 -7.47 -9.96 -2.08
C LEU A 115 -7.68 -8.51 -2.49
N LEU A 116 -8.47 -8.25 -3.53
CA LEU A 116 -8.81 -6.88 -3.96
C LEU A 116 -9.42 -6.09 -2.81
N LYS A 117 -10.38 -6.67 -2.10
CA LYS A 117 -11.00 -6.06 -0.92
C LYS A 117 -9.99 -5.84 0.21
N SER A 118 -9.18 -6.87 0.53
CA SER A 118 -8.14 -6.80 1.58
C SER A 118 -7.13 -5.68 1.31
N MET A 119 -6.63 -5.57 0.06
CA MET A 119 -5.72 -4.49 -0.35
C MET A 119 -6.33 -3.10 -0.18
N MET A 120 -7.57 -2.90 -0.65
CA MET A 120 -8.25 -1.61 -0.53
C MET A 120 -8.47 -1.22 0.93
N GLU A 121 -8.87 -2.19 1.76
CA GLU A 121 -9.06 -1.97 3.20
C GLU A 121 -7.73 -1.69 3.91
N LEU A 122 -6.66 -2.43 3.61
CA LEU A 122 -5.32 -2.18 4.14
C LEU A 122 -4.85 -0.77 3.80
N GLN A 123 -4.94 -0.39 2.52
CA GLN A 123 -4.58 0.93 2.04
C GLN A 123 -5.33 2.03 2.80
N GLU A 124 -6.65 1.91 2.96
CA GLU A 124 -7.44 2.92 3.68
C GLU A 124 -7.10 2.97 5.17
N LYS A 125 -6.92 1.82 5.82
CA LYS A 125 -6.49 1.76 7.23
C LYS A 125 -5.12 2.42 7.44
N LEU A 126 -4.15 2.17 6.54
CA LEU A 126 -2.83 2.83 6.59
C LEU A 126 -2.94 4.33 6.35
N HIS A 127 -3.78 4.78 5.40
CA HIS A 127 -4.04 6.21 5.17
C HIS A 127 -4.59 6.91 6.41
N LEU A 128 -5.54 6.28 7.10
CA LEU A 128 -6.21 6.88 8.27
C LEU A 128 -5.31 6.89 9.51
N THR A 129 -4.51 5.85 9.70
CA THR A 129 -3.69 5.66 10.91
C THR A 129 -2.31 6.30 10.77
N ILE A 130 -1.30 5.55 10.33
CA ILE A 130 0.08 6.04 10.18
C ILE A 130 0.18 7.18 9.17
N GLY A 131 -0.69 7.19 8.17
CA GLY A 131 -0.83 8.25 7.15
C GLY A 131 -1.47 9.53 7.65
N ARG A 132 -2.13 9.50 8.83
CA ARG A 132 -2.86 10.66 9.39
C ARG A 132 -3.75 11.33 8.37
N LYS A 133 -4.70 10.57 7.82
CA LYS A 133 -5.60 11.02 6.74
C LYS A 133 -4.79 11.57 5.54
N ARG A 134 -3.84 10.78 5.05
CA ARG A 134 -2.96 11.05 3.90
C ARG A 134 -2.00 12.23 4.06
N SER A 135 -1.96 12.90 5.20
CA SER A 135 -1.03 14.01 5.42
C SER A 135 0.43 13.56 5.49
N LYS A 136 0.70 12.41 6.14
CA LYS A 136 2.05 11.87 6.26
C LYS A 136 2.45 10.96 5.12
N LEU A 137 1.51 10.15 4.61
CA LEU A 137 1.71 9.29 3.46
C LEU A 137 0.40 9.10 2.69
N ALA A 138 0.52 8.83 1.39
CA ALA A 138 -0.54 8.31 0.55
C ALA A 138 0.04 7.16 -0.28
N ILE A 139 -0.76 6.13 -0.48
CA ILE A 139 -0.42 4.91 -1.20
C ILE A 139 -1.23 4.88 -2.49
N GLY A 140 -0.60 4.58 -3.61
CA GLY A 140 -1.23 4.17 -4.86
C GLY A 140 -0.91 2.69 -5.11
N ILE A 141 -1.89 1.95 -5.61
CA ILE A 141 -1.70 0.59 -6.13
C ILE A 141 -2.28 0.58 -7.54
N HIS A 142 -1.49 0.13 -8.49
CA HIS A 142 -1.73 0.27 -9.92
C HIS A 142 -1.57 -1.05 -10.64
N ASP A 143 -2.37 -1.28 -11.66
CA ASP A 143 -2.16 -2.32 -12.66
C ASP A 143 -0.94 -1.94 -13.51
N LEU A 144 0.18 -2.64 -13.28
CA LEU A 144 1.46 -2.36 -13.96
C LEU A 144 1.39 -2.65 -15.46
N ASP A 145 0.56 -3.60 -15.88
CA ASP A 145 0.44 -3.99 -17.28
C ASP A 145 -0.28 -2.92 -18.14
N ARG A 146 -0.81 -1.88 -17.51
CA ARG A 146 -1.49 -0.76 -18.16
C ARG A 146 -0.62 0.47 -18.41
N VAL A 147 0.62 0.46 -17.95
CA VAL A 147 1.54 1.61 -17.98
C VAL A 147 2.94 1.19 -18.41
N VAL A 148 3.70 2.14 -18.90
CA VAL A 148 5.02 1.87 -19.49
C VAL A 148 6.11 2.62 -18.71
N PRO A 149 7.03 1.92 -17.99
CA PRO A 149 8.18 2.57 -17.37
C PRO A 149 9.12 3.20 -18.44
N PRO A 150 10.01 4.16 -18.07
CA PRO A 150 10.21 4.68 -16.73
C PRO A 150 9.09 5.61 -16.25
N PHE A 151 8.95 5.71 -14.92
CA PHE A 151 8.00 6.62 -14.30
C PHE A 151 8.65 7.92 -13.83
N THR A 152 7.86 8.98 -13.73
CA THR A 152 8.32 10.28 -13.22
C THR A 152 7.38 10.80 -12.15
N TYR A 153 7.96 11.26 -11.03
CA TYR A 153 7.23 11.95 -9.98
C TYR A 153 7.66 13.42 -9.93
N SER A 154 6.75 14.33 -10.23
CA SER A 154 7.02 15.77 -10.39
C SER A 154 5.88 16.64 -9.88
N LEU A 155 6.11 17.97 -9.78
CA LEU A 155 5.04 18.95 -9.62
C LEU A 155 4.67 19.55 -10.98
N GLU A 156 3.38 19.52 -11.30
CA GLU A 156 2.84 20.05 -12.55
C GLU A 156 1.82 21.18 -12.33
N ASP A 157 1.59 21.97 -13.38
CA ASP A 157 0.55 22.99 -13.37
C ASP A 157 -0.83 22.33 -13.26
N PRO A 158 -1.68 22.79 -12.32
CA PRO A 158 -3.00 22.18 -12.10
C PRO A 158 -3.93 22.17 -13.30
N LYS A 159 -3.74 23.07 -14.26
CA LYS A 159 -4.58 23.16 -15.46
C LYS A 159 -4.04 22.43 -16.67
N GLU A 160 -2.74 22.15 -16.67
CA GLU A 160 -2.09 21.44 -17.77
C GLU A 160 -2.17 19.92 -17.62
N ALA A 161 -2.08 19.42 -16.39
CA ALA A 161 -2.21 17.99 -16.11
C ALA A 161 -3.68 17.57 -16.14
N ARG A 162 -4.02 16.64 -17.01
CA ARG A 162 -5.37 16.11 -17.18
C ARG A 162 -5.36 14.59 -17.23
N PHE A 163 -6.39 13.97 -16.67
CA PHE A 163 -6.61 12.53 -16.75
C PHE A 163 -8.04 12.16 -16.29
N VAL A 164 -8.45 10.93 -16.53
CA VAL A 164 -9.69 10.39 -16.00
C VAL A 164 -9.42 9.84 -14.59
N PRO A 165 -9.93 10.46 -13.51
CA PRO A 165 -9.71 9.97 -12.16
C PRO A 165 -10.50 8.69 -11.88
N LEU A 166 -10.02 7.89 -10.93
CA LEU A 166 -10.66 6.65 -10.51
C LEU A 166 -12.15 6.87 -10.20
N ALA A 167 -12.99 5.93 -10.62
CA ALA A 167 -14.46 5.96 -10.51
C ALA A 167 -15.13 7.10 -11.31
N LYS A 168 -14.45 7.69 -12.27
CA LYS A 168 -15.01 8.63 -13.26
C LYS A 168 -14.77 8.13 -14.69
N THR A 169 -15.47 8.75 -15.63
CA THR A 169 -15.33 8.48 -17.06
C THR A 169 -14.94 9.73 -17.86
N GLU A 170 -14.92 10.88 -17.20
CA GLU A 170 -14.61 12.16 -17.81
C GLU A 170 -13.18 12.57 -17.46
N ASP A 171 -12.50 13.13 -18.45
CA ASP A 171 -11.19 13.76 -18.28
C ASP A 171 -11.34 15.06 -17.49
N MET A 172 -10.51 15.24 -16.45
CA MET A 172 -10.52 16.41 -15.56
C MET A 172 -9.09 16.91 -15.38
N ASP A 173 -8.93 18.24 -15.28
CA ASP A 173 -7.70 18.81 -14.74
C ASP A 173 -7.65 18.72 -13.21
N LEU A 174 -6.51 19.04 -12.62
CA LEU A 174 -6.31 18.82 -11.18
C LEU A 174 -7.16 19.76 -10.31
N GLU A 175 -7.47 20.98 -10.79
CA GLU A 175 -8.39 21.89 -10.09
C GLU A 175 -9.82 21.32 -10.15
N GLU A 176 -10.26 20.86 -11.32
CA GLU A 176 -11.56 20.21 -11.48
C GLU A 176 -11.71 18.99 -10.58
N ILE A 177 -10.64 18.18 -10.41
CA ILE A 177 -10.64 17.03 -9.50
C ILE A 177 -10.83 17.49 -8.06
N LEU A 178 -10.11 18.53 -7.61
CA LEU A 178 -10.26 19.05 -6.25
C LEU A 178 -11.66 19.62 -5.98
N GLU A 179 -12.31 20.19 -6.99
CA GLU A 179 -13.65 20.79 -6.85
C GLU A 179 -14.78 19.77 -7.00
N LYS A 180 -14.67 18.84 -7.98
CA LYS A 180 -15.78 17.99 -8.43
C LYS A 180 -15.72 16.57 -7.91
N HIS A 181 -14.50 16.01 -7.70
CA HIS A 181 -14.33 14.64 -7.24
C HIS A 181 -14.50 14.56 -5.71
N GLU A 182 -15.12 13.47 -5.19
CA GLU A 182 -15.35 13.29 -3.74
C GLU A 182 -14.04 13.30 -2.95
N LYS A 183 -13.05 12.51 -3.40
CA LYS A 183 -11.71 12.48 -2.79
C LYS A 183 -10.95 13.78 -2.99
N GLY A 184 -11.18 14.49 -4.09
CA GLY A 184 -10.65 15.83 -4.32
C GLY A 184 -11.08 16.79 -3.21
N ARG A 185 -12.39 16.91 -2.98
CA ARG A 185 -12.95 17.75 -1.92
C ARG A 185 -12.53 17.33 -0.51
N GLU A 186 -12.45 16.02 -0.27
CA GLU A 186 -12.06 15.47 1.04
C GLU A 186 -10.62 15.84 1.43
N TYR A 187 -9.70 15.84 0.44
CA TYR A 187 -8.26 15.99 0.67
C TYR A 187 -7.64 17.27 0.10
N ALA A 188 -8.44 18.18 -0.48
CA ALA A 188 -7.97 19.45 -1.06
C ALA A 188 -7.08 20.27 -0.11
N ASP A 189 -7.40 20.28 1.19
CA ASP A 189 -6.64 21.02 2.19
C ASP A 189 -5.17 20.57 2.32
N LEU A 190 -4.84 19.36 1.89
CA LEU A 190 -3.46 18.84 1.89
C LEU A 190 -2.57 19.53 0.84
N LEU A 191 -3.17 20.19 -0.15
CA LEU A 191 -2.48 20.91 -1.22
C LEU A 191 -2.67 22.43 -1.12
N LYS A 192 -3.30 22.90 -0.04
CA LYS A 192 -3.61 24.32 0.13
C LYS A 192 -2.35 25.20 0.14
N GLY A 193 -2.35 26.19 -0.74
CA GLY A 193 -1.24 27.14 -0.89
C GLY A 193 -0.11 26.66 -1.80
N ALA A 194 -0.21 25.46 -2.39
CA ALA A 194 0.69 25.03 -3.43
C ALA A 194 0.27 25.63 -4.79
N GLU A 195 1.24 26.08 -5.57
CA GLU A 195 1.00 26.60 -6.94
C GLU A 195 1.02 25.48 -7.98
N LYS A 196 1.71 24.39 -7.68
CA LYS A 196 1.82 23.18 -8.51
C LYS A 196 1.50 21.95 -7.69
N TYR A 197 1.00 20.91 -8.33
CA TYR A 197 0.53 19.70 -7.67
C TYR A 197 1.33 18.46 -8.08
N PRO A 198 1.51 17.49 -7.17
CA PRO A 198 2.29 16.28 -7.44
C PRO A 198 1.55 15.36 -8.39
N ILE A 199 2.28 14.83 -9.36
CA ILE A 199 1.79 13.89 -10.37
C ILE A 199 2.79 12.76 -10.55
N ILE A 200 2.29 11.55 -10.80
CA ILE A 200 3.08 10.40 -11.24
C ILE A 200 2.65 10.07 -12.67
N ARG A 201 3.63 10.00 -13.59
CA ARG A 201 3.41 9.66 -14.99
C ARG A 201 4.28 8.49 -15.43
N ASP A 202 3.82 7.81 -16.47
CA ASP A 202 4.62 6.87 -17.23
C ASP A 202 5.40 7.56 -18.37
N SER A 203 6.17 6.77 -19.13
CA SER A 203 6.98 7.26 -20.26
C SER A 203 6.14 7.74 -21.46
N GLU A 204 4.89 7.31 -21.56
CA GLU A 204 3.96 7.75 -22.60
C GLU A 204 3.16 9.00 -22.20
N GLY A 205 3.37 9.50 -20.98
CA GLY A 205 2.70 10.67 -20.44
C GLY A 205 1.35 10.38 -19.78
N ASN A 206 0.97 9.11 -19.63
CA ASN A 206 -0.24 8.74 -18.91
C ASN A 206 -0.08 9.03 -17.41
N VAL A 207 -1.15 9.51 -16.78
CA VAL A 207 -1.15 9.77 -15.33
C VAL A 207 -1.55 8.52 -14.57
N LEU A 208 -0.66 8.05 -13.69
CA LEU A 208 -0.94 6.97 -12.75
C LEU A 208 -1.71 7.50 -11.54
N SER A 209 -1.22 8.62 -10.99
CA SER A 209 -1.68 9.12 -9.69
C SER A 209 -1.51 10.63 -9.57
N PHE A 210 -2.46 11.25 -8.85
CA PHE A 210 -2.42 12.61 -8.32
C PHE A 210 -2.32 12.54 -6.78
N PRO A 211 -1.11 12.30 -6.21
CA PRO A 211 -0.95 12.19 -4.76
C PRO A 211 -1.17 13.55 -4.05
N PRO A 212 -1.76 13.57 -2.87
CA PRO A 212 -2.32 12.45 -2.10
C PRO A 212 -3.80 12.21 -2.37
N ILE A 213 -4.32 12.63 -3.52
CA ILE A 213 -5.74 12.76 -3.81
C ILE A 213 -6.34 11.48 -4.36
N ILE A 214 -5.92 11.07 -5.60
CA ILE A 214 -6.60 10.00 -6.33
C ILE A 214 -5.70 9.39 -7.41
N ASN A 215 -5.90 8.10 -7.69
CA ASN A 215 -5.28 7.40 -8.83
C ASN A 215 -6.05 7.66 -10.13
N GLY A 216 -5.41 7.42 -11.25
CA GLY A 216 -6.04 7.40 -12.57
C GLY A 216 -6.89 6.16 -12.78
N ALA A 217 -7.98 6.29 -13.55
CA ALA A 217 -8.83 5.16 -13.94
C ALA A 217 -8.08 4.14 -14.82
N LEU A 218 -7.07 4.59 -15.57
CA LEU A 218 -6.25 3.74 -16.46
C LEU A 218 -5.62 2.58 -15.69
N THR A 219 -5.15 2.83 -14.49
CA THR A 219 -4.39 1.86 -13.68
C THR A 219 -5.24 1.15 -12.62
N THR A 220 -6.55 1.11 -12.82
CA THR A 220 -7.47 0.43 -11.89
C THR A 220 -7.13 -1.05 -11.77
N VAL A 221 -6.86 -1.50 -10.57
CA VAL A 221 -6.63 -2.92 -10.25
C VAL A 221 -7.95 -3.67 -10.31
N THR A 222 -7.94 -4.81 -10.96
CA THR A 222 -9.09 -5.71 -11.13
C THR A 222 -8.69 -7.16 -10.82
N THR A 223 -9.62 -8.09 -10.86
CA THR A 223 -9.34 -9.53 -10.71
C THR A 223 -8.54 -10.12 -11.89
N GLU A 224 -8.37 -9.38 -12.98
CA GLU A 224 -7.53 -9.77 -14.11
C GLU A 224 -6.08 -9.30 -13.97
N THR A 225 -5.83 -8.34 -13.08
CA THR A 225 -4.48 -7.82 -12.79
C THR A 225 -3.59 -8.92 -12.21
N ARG A 226 -2.34 -8.98 -12.68
CA ARG A 226 -1.31 -9.92 -12.19
C ARG A 226 -0.07 -9.20 -11.68
N ASN A 227 0.25 -8.07 -12.28
CA ASN A 227 1.43 -7.30 -11.95
C ASN A 227 1.01 -5.94 -11.37
N LEU A 228 1.55 -5.63 -10.20
CA LEU A 228 1.18 -4.44 -9.44
C LEU A 228 2.38 -3.50 -9.32
N PHE A 229 2.14 -2.22 -9.51
CA PHE A 229 3.07 -1.15 -9.13
C PHE A 229 2.49 -0.42 -7.93
N ILE A 230 3.31 -0.29 -6.89
CA ILE A 230 2.94 0.37 -5.64
C ILE A 230 3.74 1.65 -5.51
N ASP A 231 3.07 2.79 -5.37
CA ASP A 231 3.68 4.06 -5.02
C ASP A 231 3.31 4.49 -3.61
N VAL A 232 4.26 5.07 -2.89
CA VAL A 232 3.99 5.70 -1.60
C VAL A 232 4.69 7.05 -1.55
N THR A 233 3.90 8.12 -1.53
CA THR A 233 4.38 9.50 -1.40
C THR A 233 4.14 10.04 0.01
N GLY A 234 4.97 10.94 0.49
CA GLY A 234 4.70 11.50 1.83
C GLY A 234 5.62 12.61 2.31
N THR A 235 5.32 13.02 3.54
CA THR A 235 6.06 14.03 4.32
C THR A 235 6.85 13.41 5.47
N ASP A 236 6.68 12.10 5.73
CA ASP A 236 7.36 11.36 6.80
C ASP A 236 8.01 10.10 6.20
N ARG A 237 9.35 10.12 6.11
CA ARG A 237 10.14 9.04 5.48
C ARG A 237 9.89 7.66 6.10
N LYS A 238 9.76 7.60 7.44
CA LYS A 238 9.55 6.33 8.13
C LYS A 238 8.16 5.76 7.85
N ALA A 239 7.16 6.63 7.81
CA ALA A 239 5.80 6.23 7.48
C ALA A 239 5.70 5.74 6.03
N VAL A 240 6.36 6.44 5.07
CA VAL A 240 6.41 6.05 3.66
C VAL A 240 7.06 4.68 3.49
N LYS A 241 8.26 4.47 4.09
CA LYS A 241 8.94 3.17 4.01
C LYS A 241 8.10 2.06 4.65
N GLY A 242 7.61 2.28 5.87
CA GLY A 242 6.83 1.25 6.56
C GLY A 242 5.54 0.87 5.84
N ALA A 243 4.87 1.82 5.19
CA ALA A 243 3.67 1.53 4.41
C ALA A 243 3.99 0.70 3.16
N LEU A 244 5.05 1.05 2.43
CA LEU A 244 5.49 0.28 1.26
C LEU A 244 5.86 -1.16 1.67
N ASP A 245 6.67 -1.31 2.72
CA ASP A 245 7.09 -2.61 3.22
C ASP A 245 5.88 -3.48 3.58
N ILE A 246 4.88 -2.91 4.27
CA ILE A 246 3.66 -3.62 4.66
C ILE A 246 2.88 -4.09 3.44
N VAL A 247 2.67 -3.23 2.43
CA VAL A 247 1.89 -3.57 1.24
C VAL A 247 2.61 -4.63 0.42
N CYS A 248 3.91 -4.45 0.12
CA CYS A 248 4.67 -5.42 -0.66
C CYS A 248 4.73 -6.78 0.04
N THR A 249 4.97 -6.81 1.35
CA THR A 249 5.02 -8.09 2.09
C THR A 249 3.65 -8.75 2.23
N ALA A 250 2.56 -8.00 2.34
CA ALA A 250 1.21 -8.56 2.33
C ALA A 250 0.89 -9.25 0.98
N LEU A 251 1.28 -8.64 -0.14
CA LEU A 251 1.11 -9.24 -1.47
C LEU A 251 2.00 -10.46 -1.68
N ALA A 252 3.21 -10.46 -1.11
CA ALA A 252 4.10 -11.63 -1.14
C ALA A 252 3.53 -12.83 -0.36
N GLU A 253 2.77 -12.58 0.74
CA GLU A 253 2.05 -13.65 1.46
C GLU A 253 0.95 -14.31 0.61
N ARG A 254 0.53 -13.66 -0.49
CA ARG A 254 -0.39 -14.20 -1.51
C ARG A 254 0.32 -14.85 -2.69
N GLY A 255 1.63 -15.08 -2.58
CA GLY A 255 2.44 -15.73 -3.60
C GLY A 255 3.07 -14.78 -4.63
N GLY A 256 2.89 -13.49 -4.52
CA GLY A 256 3.52 -12.52 -5.42
C GLY A 256 5.03 -12.42 -5.23
N SER A 257 5.78 -12.22 -6.31
CA SER A 257 7.22 -11.96 -6.32
C SER A 257 7.49 -10.46 -6.23
N ILE A 258 8.28 -10.02 -5.24
CA ILE A 258 8.58 -8.59 -5.05
C ILE A 258 9.70 -8.18 -5.99
N GLY A 259 9.47 -7.16 -6.81
CA GLY A 259 10.42 -6.56 -7.73
C GLY A 259 10.99 -5.24 -7.23
N ALA A 260 12.27 -5.05 -7.48
CA ALA A 260 13.00 -3.82 -7.22
C ALA A 260 12.61 -2.73 -8.22
N VAL A 261 12.49 -1.51 -7.75
CA VAL A 261 12.35 -0.31 -8.57
C VAL A 261 13.61 0.55 -8.38
N HIS A 262 14.26 0.91 -9.48
CA HIS A 262 15.43 1.77 -9.48
C HIS A 262 15.00 3.24 -9.36
N MET A 263 15.31 3.85 -8.22
CA MET A 263 14.89 5.21 -7.88
C MET A 263 16.03 6.21 -8.12
N HIS A 264 15.76 7.25 -8.92
CA HIS A 264 16.68 8.34 -9.25
C HIS A 264 16.22 9.64 -8.60
N ASP A 265 16.84 10.04 -7.48
CA ASP A 265 16.53 11.29 -6.76
C ASP A 265 17.69 12.29 -6.87
N GLY A 266 17.85 12.86 -8.05
CA GLY A 266 18.88 13.84 -8.35
C GLY A 266 20.28 13.23 -8.46
N ALA A 267 21.08 13.27 -7.39
CA ALA A 267 22.42 12.67 -7.35
C ALA A 267 22.43 11.31 -6.63
N ASP A 268 21.32 10.95 -6.01
CA ASP A 268 21.19 9.74 -5.20
C ASP A 268 20.39 8.69 -5.98
N ASP A 269 21.04 7.57 -6.28
CA ASP A 269 20.41 6.40 -6.87
C ASP A 269 20.26 5.32 -5.79
N PHE A 270 19.08 4.72 -5.70
CA PHE A 270 18.82 3.66 -4.73
C PHE A 270 17.73 2.71 -5.22
N ILE A 271 17.60 1.56 -4.57
CA ILE A 271 16.61 0.54 -4.89
C ILE A 271 15.50 0.54 -3.84
N SER A 272 14.26 0.34 -4.28
CA SER A 272 13.08 0.25 -3.44
C SER A 272 12.16 -0.91 -3.91
N PRO A 273 11.53 -1.68 -2.99
CA PRO A 273 11.66 -1.60 -1.54
C PRO A 273 12.99 -2.18 -1.05
N ASP A 274 13.50 -1.65 0.07
CA ASP A 274 14.59 -2.27 0.82
C ASP A 274 14.00 -3.02 2.03
N LEU A 275 13.84 -4.32 1.89
CA LEU A 275 13.29 -5.21 2.91
C LEU A 275 14.38 -5.89 3.76
N THR A 276 15.62 -5.42 3.66
CA THR A 276 16.72 -5.94 4.47
C THR A 276 16.42 -5.77 5.95
N PRO A 277 16.47 -6.85 6.73
CA PRO A 277 16.28 -6.79 8.17
C PRO A 277 17.31 -5.86 8.84
N SER A 278 16.86 -5.05 9.77
CA SER A 278 17.74 -4.16 10.53
C SER A 278 17.71 -4.49 12.03
N ASP A 279 18.88 -4.65 12.64
CA ASP A 279 19.02 -4.79 14.06
C ASP A 279 18.66 -3.49 14.78
N ARG A 280 17.91 -3.61 15.88
CA ARG A 280 17.68 -2.49 16.80
C ARG A 280 18.13 -2.88 18.21
N MET A 281 19.01 -2.08 18.79
CA MET A 281 19.29 -2.21 20.22
C MET A 281 18.12 -1.66 21.03
N ILE A 282 17.57 -2.51 21.89
CA ILE A 282 16.59 -2.12 22.91
C ILE A 282 17.38 -1.96 24.20
N SER A 283 17.41 -0.74 24.76
CA SER A 283 17.97 -0.53 26.08
C SER A 283 17.09 -1.22 27.13
N SER A 284 17.71 -2.02 27.99
CA SER A 284 17.07 -2.67 29.13
C SER A 284 16.62 -1.65 30.18
#